data_0efb69cb98ccccc92134b46f0eba2c2a
#
_entry.id   0efb69cb98ccccc92134b46f0eba2c2a
#
_cell.length_a   1.000
_cell.length_b   1.000
_cell.length_c   1.000
_cell.angle_alpha   90.00
_cell.angle_beta   90.00
_cell.angle_gamma   90.00
#
_symmetry.space_group_name_H-M   'P 1'
#
loop_
_entity.id
_entity.type
_entity.pdbx_description
1 polymer ?
#
loop_
_entity_poly.entity_id
_entity_poly.type
_entity_poly.pdbx_seq_one_letter_code
_entity_poly.pdbx_strand_id
1 'polypeptide(L)'
;MGEFALGQPVPRFEDPRLLRGGGRYVDDMVLPRMVFGHVLRAPHAHARVRSIDASRARTAPGVLLVLTGAEWRESGWGDLPAAGGMKRPGGRASYRPRFPALVEDRVRWVGDYVAFVVAETKHQAMDAAELIEVEYEPLPAVVATAGAPAPGAPLVWDDCPDNICFVHEVGDKAAVEAAFARADRVVRRRLTVNRVTAAAMEPRGALADYNSAEDRYTIYTTLQRTHSYRGELAQIIGVPESRVRVVAGDIGGSFGMKSAIYNEVALVLLAAKMLGRPVKWTSTRSEAFLSDAQARDHVTEAALALDRDGHFLALRTRTTAAVGAYAQAASNVFVMNLGTLAGVYRTPAMHAEVTAVFTNTNPMRPYRGNGRPEFAYVIERMVDERRPRPASTASSCAAAT
;
A
#
# COMPACT_ATOMS: atom_id res chain seq x y z
N MET A 1 -25.09 -5.08 -42.41
CA MET A 1 -25.36 -5.12 -40.95
C MET A 1 -24.16 -4.49 -40.29
N GLY A 2 -24.35 -3.42 -39.52
CA GLY A 2 -23.24 -2.79 -38.83
C GLY A 2 -22.59 -3.79 -37.85
N GLU A 3 -21.30 -3.98 -38.01
CA GLU A 3 -20.53 -4.79 -37.09
C GLU A 3 -20.38 -4.00 -35.77
N PHE A 4 -21.05 -4.48 -34.75
CA PHE A 4 -20.88 -3.94 -33.39
C PHE A 4 -19.56 -4.46 -32.81
N ALA A 5 -18.92 -3.68 -31.92
CA ALA A 5 -17.63 -3.99 -31.29
C ALA A 5 -17.60 -5.27 -30.44
N LEU A 6 -18.74 -5.85 -30.09
CA LEU A 6 -18.87 -7.11 -29.36
C LEU A 6 -18.22 -8.28 -30.13
N GLY A 7 -17.22 -8.90 -29.53
CA GLY A 7 -16.48 -10.02 -30.13
C GLY A 7 -15.45 -9.63 -31.18
N GLN A 8 -15.21 -8.35 -31.42
CA GLN A 8 -14.23 -7.88 -32.39
C GLN A 8 -12.96 -7.33 -31.72
N PRO A 9 -11.78 -7.49 -32.35
CA PRO A 9 -10.53 -6.92 -31.86
C PRO A 9 -10.48 -5.42 -32.19
N VAL A 10 -11.17 -4.60 -31.42
CA VAL A 10 -11.15 -3.14 -31.58
C VAL A 10 -9.86 -2.55 -31.00
N PRO A 11 -8.97 -1.93 -31.81
CA PRO A 11 -7.77 -1.27 -31.34
C PRO A 11 -8.12 -0.10 -30.40
N ARG A 12 -7.30 0.15 -29.39
CA ARG A 12 -7.45 1.33 -28.56
C ARG A 12 -7.11 2.59 -29.35
N PHE A 13 -7.81 3.67 -29.07
CA PHE A 13 -7.59 4.95 -29.76
C PHE A 13 -6.15 5.48 -29.58
N GLU A 14 -5.54 5.20 -28.42
CA GLU A 14 -4.20 5.65 -28.06
C GLU A 14 -3.07 4.81 -28.69
N ASP A 15 -3.34 3.58 -29.14
CA ASP A 15 -2.31 2.66 -29.61
C ASP A 15 -1.39 3.25 -30.71
N PRO A 16 -1.91 3.93 -31.77
CA PRO A 16 -1.04 4.52 -32.80
C PRO A 16 -0.07 5.56 -32.27
N ARG A 17 -0.47 6.33 -31.28
CA ARG A 17 0.38 7.34 -30.63
C ARG A 17 1.43 6.71 -29.74
N LEU A 18 1.03 5.76 -28.89
CA LEU A 18 1.93 5.09 -27.95
C LEU A 18 2.97 4.24 -28.67
N LEU A 19 2.58 3.48 -29.70
CA LEU A 19 3.50 2.64 -30.48
C LEU A 19 4.54 3.44 -31.28
N ARG A 20 4.31 4.73 -31.52
CA ARG A 20 5.27 5.63 -32.18
C ARG A 20 6.12 6.43 -31.19
N GLY A 21 6.09 6.10 -29.90
CA GLY A 21 6.80 6.83 -28.86
C GLY A 21 6.19 8.18 -28.47
N GLY A 22 4.93 8.44 -28.85
CA GLY A 22 4.21 9.68 -28.51
C GLY A 22 3.56 9.65 -27.13
N GLY A 23 3.94 8.72 -26.25
CA GLY A 23 3.52 8.69 -24.85
C GLY A 23 4.05 9.91 -24.09
N ARG A 24 3.30 10.36 -23.07
CA ARG A 24 3.69 11.47 -22.18
C ARG A 24 3.55 11.04 -20.74
N TYR A 25 4.55 10.31 -20.27
CA TYR A 25 4.68 9.85 -18.88
C TYR A 25 5.28 10.96 -18.01
N VAL A 26 5.20 10.82 -16.70
CA VAL A 26 5.69 11.88 -15.79
C VAL A 26 7.19 12.15 -15.99
N ASP A 27 7.96 11.10 -16.27
CA ASP A 27 9.42 11.28 -16.48
C ASP A 27 9.76 12.01 -17.80
N ASP A 28 8.88 11.96 -18.80
CA ASP A 28 9.03 12.70 -20.07
C ASP A 28 8.71 14.19 -19.95
N MET A 29 8.00 14.59 -18.87
CA MET A 29 7.55 15.97 -18.72
C MET A 29 8.70 16.88 -18.28
N VAL A 30 8.85 18.01 -18.96
CA VAL A 30 9.84 19.04 -18.64
C VAL A 30 9.13 20.39 -18.52
N LEU A 31 9.37 21.09 -17.41
CA LEU A 31 8.91 22.46 -17.20
C LEU A 31 10.13 23.40 -17.14
N PRO A 32 9.98 24.67 -17.57
CA PRO A 32 11.07 25.67 -17.48
C PRO A 32 11.56 25.79 -16.03
N ARG A 33 12.90 25.89 -15.84
CA ARG A 33 13.55 26.03 -14.54
C ARG A 33 13.32 24.87 -13.56
N MET A 34 12.88 23.72 -14.05
CA MET A 34 12.62 22.53 -13.23
C MET A 34 13.89 22.07 -12.51
N VAL A 35 13.71 21.62 -11.26
CA VAL A 35 14.74 21.03 -10.40
C VAL A 35 14.33 19.64 -9.94
N PHE A 36 15.25 18.90 -9.31
CA PHE A 36 15.05 17.47 -9.04
C PHE A 36 15.14 17.15 -7.57
N GLY A 37 14.21 16.34 -7.10
CA GLY A 37 14.15 15.83 -5.75
C GLY A 37 14.65 14.41 -5.62
N HIS A 38 15.22 14.07 -4.45
CA HIS A 38 15.59 12.73 -4.06
C HIS A 38 15.23 12.51 -2.59
N VAL A 39 14.77 11.29 -2.25
CA VAL A 39 14.41 10.90 -0.88
C VAL A 39 15.53 10.08 -0.26
N LEU A 40 16.06 10.52 0.87
CA LEU A 40 16.88 9.68 1.74
C LEU A 40 15.98 8.72 2.51
N ARG A 41 16.24 7.41 2.39
CA ARG A 41 15.41 6.36 2.98
C ARG A 41 16.13 5.63 4.11
N ALA A 42 15.35 5.22 5.12
CA ALA A 42 15.86 4.48 6.25
C ALA A 42 16.36 3.09 5.86
N PRO A 43 17.54 2.68 6.34
CA PRO A 43 18.06 1.32 6.16
C PRO A 43 17.57 0.35 7.25
N HIS A 44 16.89 0.84 8.30
CA HIS A 44 16.45 0.05 9.44
C HIS A 44 14.95 -0.27 9.38
N ALA A 45 14.60 -1.49 9.77
CA ALA A 45 13.20 -1.90 9.91
C ALA A 45 12.51 -1.19 11.08
N HIS A 46 13.24 -0.89 12.16
CA HIS A 46 12.78 -0.15 13.32
C HIS A 46 13.97 0.48 14.04
N ALA A 47 13.98 1.79 14.16
CA ALA A 47 15.01 2.52 14.90
C ALA A 47 14.49 3.88 15.35
N ARG A 48 14.99 4.37 16.48
CA ARG A 48 14.89 5.79 16.84
C ARG A 48 15.85 6.58 15.97
N VAL A 49 15.43 7.76 15.54
CA VAL A 49 16.29 8.76 14.91
C VAL A 49 16.77 9.68 16.02
N ARG A 50 18.04 9.58 16.38
CA ARG A 50 18.65 10.39 17.45
C ARG A 50 19.00 11.79 16.96
N SER A 51 19.57 11.85 15.74
CA SER A 51 19.91 13.10 15.07
C SER A 51 19.93 12.92 13.56
N ILE A 52 19.71 14.02 12.83
CA ILE A 52 19.90 14.14 11.39
C ILE A 52 20.78 15.38 11.17
N ASP A 53 22.02 15.16 10.74
CA ASP A 53 22.91 16.25 10.31
C ASP A 53 22.92 16.37 8.80
N ALA A 54 22.26 17.41 8.30
CA ALA A 54 22.18 17.73 6.88
C ALA A 54 23.11 18.91 6.49
N SER A 55 24.01 19.36 7.37
CA SER A 55 24.85 20.56 7.16
C SER A 55 25.70 20.45 5.88
N ARG A 56 26.34 19.31 5.65
CA ARG A 56 27.14 19.04 4.46
C ARG A 56 26.27 18.97 3.20
N ALA A 57 25.13 18.34 3.28
CA ALA A 57 24.18 18.26 2.16
C ALA A 57 23.68 19.64 1.74
N ARG A 58 23.34 20.51 2.71
CA ARG A 58 22.82 21.87 2.46
C ARG A 58 23.83 22.76 1.73
N THR A 59 25.13 22.50 1.87
CA THR A 59 26.19 23.27 1.24
C THR A 59 26.80 22.59 0.00
N ALA A 60 26.30 21.42 -0.36
CA ALA A 60 26.80 20.68 -1.53
C ALA A 60 26.46 21.41 -2.84
N PRO A 61 27.31 21.30 -3.89
CA PRO A 61 27.10 21.99 -5.15
C PRO A 61 25.75 21.68 -5.79
N GLY A 62 25.01 22.72 -6.15
CA GLY A 62 23.72 22.60 -6.84
C GLY A 62 22.53 22.25 -5.93
N VAL A 63 22.73 22.03 -4.64
CA VAL A 63 21.64 21.83 -3.67
C VAL A 63 20.91 23.13 -3.41
N LEU A 64 19.59 23.07 -3.45
CA LEU A 64 18.69 24.22 -3.27
C LEU A 64 17.86 24.11 -1.99
N LEU A 65 17.53 22.89 -1.57
CA LEU A 65 16.68 22.66 -0.41
C LEU A 65 16.96 21.26 0.17
N VAL A 66 16.96 21.19 1.50
CA VAL A 66 16.94 19.91 2.24
C VAL A 66 15.82 20.02 3.27
N LEU A 67 14.88 19.08 3.21
CA LEU A 67 13.78 18.93 4.15
C LEU A 67 13.99 17.70 5.02
N THR A 68 13.79 17.82 6.32
CA THR A 68 13.69 16.74 7.30
C THR A 68 12.30 16.76 7.94
N GLY A 69 12.04 15.88 8.90
CA GLY A 69 10.78 15.91 9.67
C GLY A 69 10.55 17.25 10.40
N ALA A 70 11.61 17.96 10.75
CA ALA A 70 11.52 19.28 11.39
C ALA A 70 10.92 20.32 10.44
N GLU A 71 11.48 20.46 9.24
CA GLU A 71 10.97 21.40 8.24
C GLU A 71 9.57 21.02 7.75
N TRP A 72 9.24 19.72 7.67
CA TRP A 72 7.88 19.30 7.38
C TRP A 72 6.90 19.80 8.44
N ARG A 73 7.21 19.61 9.72
CA ARG A 73 6.37 20.10 10.83
C ARG A 73 6.25 21.62 10.84
N GLU A 74 7.35 22.33 10.62
CA GLU A 74 7.38 23.80 10.57
C GLU A 74 6.59 24.37 9.39
N SER A 75 6.42 23.62 8.31
CA SER A 75 5.61 24.04 7.15
C SER A 75 4.12 24.21 7.48
N GLY A 76 3.65 23.59 8.57
CA GLY A 76 2.25 23.57 8.98
C GLY A 76 1.36 22.67 8.10
N TRP A 77 1.94 21.89 7.16
CA TRP A 77 1.18 20.94 6.36
C TRP A 77 0.80 19.72 7.20
N GLY A 78 -0.35 19.11 6.86
CA GLY A 78 -0.90 17.99 7.58
C GLY A 78 -0.25 16.64 7.25
N ASP A 79 -0.63 15.63 8.02
CA ASP A 79 -0.22 14.25 7.79
C ASP A 79 -0.92 13.65 6.55
N LEU A 80 -0.34 12.58 5.98
CA LEU A 80 -0.96 11.82 4.92
C LEU A 80 -2.21 11.09 5.44
N PRO A 81 -3.24 10.88 4.58
CA PRO A 81 -4.48 10.23 5.00
C PRO A 81 -4.28 8.81 5.50
N ALA A 82 -4.84 8.50 6.66
CA ALA A 82 -4.89 7.16 7.24
C ALA A 82 -6.21 6.44 6.92
N ALA A 83 -6.17 5.10 6.83
CA ALA A 83 -7.36 4.27 6.72
C ALA A 83 -8.21 4.34 7.98
N GLY A 84 -9.53 4.23 7.82
CA GLY A 84 -10.46 4.30 8.94
C GLY A 84 -11.75 3.53 8.71
N GLY A 85 -12.71 3.70 9.65
CA GLY A 85 -14.05 3.10 9.55
C GLY A 85 -14.16 1.68 10.11
N MET A 86 -13.08 1.02 10.46
CA MET A 86 -13.07 -0.30 11.11
C MET A 86 -13.01 -0.19 12.63
N LYS A 87 -13.22 -1.30 13.34
CA LYS A 87 -13.20 -1.35 14.80
C LYS A 87 -12.12 -2.30 15.32
N ARG A 88 -11.63 -2.04 16.52
CA ARG A 88 -10.78 -2.95 17.29
C ARG A 88 -11.63 -3.84 18.21
N PRO A 89 -11.05 -4.88 18.82
CA PRO A 89 -11.72 -5.67 19.85
C PRO A 89 -12.36 -4.78 20.93
N GLY A 90 -13.58 -5.13 21.37
CA GLY A 90 -14.33 -4.32 22.31
C GLY A 90 -15.00 -3.08 21.71
N GLY A 91 -15.12 -2.98 20.36
CA GLY A 91 -15.85 -1.92 19.66
C GLY A 91 -15.11 -0.58 19.58
N ARG A 92 -13.87 -0.50 20.06
CA ARG A 92 -13.01 0.69 19.96
C ARG A 92 -12.75 1.05 18.50
N ALA A 93 -12.48 2.32 18.19
CA ALA A 93 -12.06 2.74 16.85
C ALA A 93 -10.75 2.06 16.43
N SER A 94 -10.54 1.87 15.12
CA SER A 94 -9.25 1.41 14.57
C SER A 94 -8.13 2.33 15.02
N TYR A 95 -6.97 1.77 15.31
CA TYR A 95 -5.78 2.56 15.62
C TYR A 95 -5.28 3.26 14.35
N ARG A 96 -5.06 4.56 14.44
CA ARG A 96 -4.64 5.40 13.30
C ARG A 96 -3.45 6.25 13.74
N PRO A 97 -2.23 5.74 13.55
CA PRO A 97 -1.05 6.53 13.82
C PRO A 97 -0.95 7.71 12.86
N ARG A 98 -0.29 8.78 13.31
CA ARG A 98 0.12 9.87 12.41
C ARG A 98 1.03 9.33 11.30
N PHE A 99 0.88 9.88 10.10
CA PHE A 99 1.73 9.53 8.96
C PHE A 99 2.28 10.81 8.31
N PRO A 100 3.34 11.42 8.90
CA PRO A 100 3.99 12.59 8.35
C PRO A 100 4.70 12.26 7.03
N ALA A 101 4.95 13.26 6.18
CA ALA A 101 5.65 13.03 4.92
C ALA A 101 7.13 12.66 5.14
N LEU A 102 7.74 13.13 6.21
CA LEU A 102 9.09 12.77 6.67
C LEU A 102 9.04 12.38 8.14
N VAL A 103 9.80 11.37 8.54
CA VAL A 103 9.87 10.92 9.93
C VAL A 103 10.49 11.99 10.83
N GLU A 104 10.01 12.06 12.07
CA GLU A 104 10.53 13.00 13.06
C GLU A 104 11.50 12.32 14.05
N ASP A 105 11.09 11.19 14.62
CA ASP A 105 11.77 10.55 15.74
C ASP A 105 12.04 9.05 15.56
N ARG A 106 11.34 8.40 14.62
CA ARG A 106 11.41 6.95 14.50
C ARG A 106 11.09 6.47 13.09
N VAL A 107 11.96 5.64 12.54
CA VAL A 107 11.70 4.86 11.33
C VAL A 107 11.07 3.52 11.71
N ARG A 108 10.09 3.06 10.91
CA ARG A 108 9.28 1.88 11.22
C ARG A 108 9.31 0.81 10.15
N TRP A 109 10.01 1.02 9.06
CA TRP A 109 10.24 0.03 8.01
C TRP A 109 11.47 0.40 7.18
N VAL A 110 12.10 -0.58 6.52
CA VAL A 110 13.22 -0.34 5.59
C VAL A 110 12.69 0.39 4.36
N GLY A 111 13.13 1.63 4.14
CA GLY A 111 12.62 2.51 3.08
C GLY A 111 11.76 3.67 3.58
N ASP A 112 11.57 3.84 4.89
CA ASP A 112 10.86 4.97 5.49
C ASP A 112 11.52 6.31 5.12
N TYR A 113 10.78 7.39 5.20
CA TYR A 113 11.12 8.70 4.63
C TYR A 113 11.88 9.57 5.64
N VAL A 114 13.20 9.71 5.48
CA VAL A 114 14.07 10.40 6.45
C VAL A 114 14.30 11.86 6.08
N ALA A 115 14.68 12.12 4.83
CA ALA A 115 14.92 13.46 4.33
C ALA A 115 14.59 13.57 2.83
N PHE A 116 14.37 14.79 2.35
CA PHE A 116 14.13 15.09 0.95
C PHE A 116 15.09 16.19 0.50
N VAL A 117 15.92 15.90 -0.49
CA VAL A 117 16.91 16.81 -1.05
C VAL A 117 16.46 17.30 -2.42
N VAL A 118 16.56 18.59 -2.69
CA VAL A 118 16.28 19.17 -4.00
C VAL A 118 17.54 19.87 -4.53
N ALA A 119 17.90 19.53 -5.77
CA ALA A 119 19.08 20.10 -6.44
C ALA A 119 18.80 20.40 -7.90
N GLU A 120 19.74 21.10 -8.57
CA GLU A 120 19.65 21.46 -10.00
C GLU A 120 19.59 20.22 -10.90
N THR A 121 20.21 19.11 -10.51
CA THR A 121 20.16 17.84 -11.24
C THR A 121 19.81 16.68 -10.31
N LYS A 122 19.27 15.60 -10.90
CA LYS A 122 18.95 14.38 -10.16
C LYS A 122 20.18 13.77 -9.46
N HIS A 123 21.34 13.77 -10.13
CA HIS A 123 22.58 13.22 -9.57
C HIS A 123 23.04 14.06 -8.36
N GLN A 124 23.04 15.40 -8.47
CA GLN A 124 23.38 16.26 -7.34
C GLN A 124 22.45 16.04 -6.14
N ALA A 125 21.15 15.80 -6.36
CA ALA A 125 20.23 15.50 -5.27
C ALA A 125 20.54 14.15 -4.61
N MET A 126 20.93 13.13 -5.40
CA MET A 126 21.35 11.82 -4.91
C MET A 126 22.67 11.89 -4.13
N ASP A 127 23.71 12.50 -4.71
CA ASP A 127 25.03 12.67 -4.08
C ASP A 127 24.93 13.45 -2.77
N ALA A 128 24.11 14.51 -2.74
CA ALA A 128 23.91 15.30 -1.53
C ALA A 128 23.14 14.52 -0.46
N ALA A 129 22.18 13.66 -0.83
CA ALA A 129 21.48 12.82 0.13
C ALA A 129 22.42 11.85 0.86
N GLU A 130 23.49 11.36 0.19
CA GLU A 130 24.52 10.53 0.80
C GLU A 130 25.42 11.28 1.80
N LEU A 131 25.42 12.62 1.77
CA LEU A 131 26.13 13.46 2.73
C LEU A 131 25.36 13.71 4.02
N ILE A 132 24.08 13.30 4.11
CA ILE A 132 23.27 13.43 5.32
C ILE A 132 23.66 12.31 6.29
N GLU A 133 24.12 12.71 7.45
CA GLU A 133 24.46 11.78 8.51
C GLU A 133 23.27 11.60 9.45
N VAL A 134 22.84 10.34 9.64
CA VAL A 134 21.71 10.00 10.51
C VAL A 134 22.16 9.04 11.59
N GLU A 135 21.99 9.44 12.83
CA GLU A 135 22.27 8.58 13.98
C GLU A 135 21.03 7.76 14.33
N TYR A 136 21.11 6.45 14.11
CA TYR A 136 20.05 5.51 14.43
C TYR A 136 20.36 4.71 15.68
N GLU A 137 19.34 4.55 16.55
CA GLU A 137 19.33 3.57 17.62
C GLU A 137 18.39 2.43 17.20
N PRO A 138 18.91 1.26 16.77
CA PRO A 138 18.08 0.13 16.39
C PRO A 138 17.18 -0.36 17.51
N LEU A 139 15.95 -0.71 17.16
CA LEU A 139 14.93 -1.25 18.05
C LEU A 139 14.51 -2.67 17.58
N PRO A 140 14.00 -3.50 18.48
CA PRO A 140 13.36 -4.75 18.11
C PRO A 140 12.26 -4.51 17.07
N ALA A 141 12.22 -5.38 16.05
CA ALA A 141 11.26 -5.26 14.95
C ALA A 141 10.41 -6.52 14.81
N VAL A 142 9.13 -6.37 14.47
CA VAL A 142 8.22 -7.45 14.12
C VAL A 142 7.88 -7.38 12.64
N VAL A 143 8.36 -8.38 11.87
CA VAL A 143 8.13 -8.46 10.42
C VAL A 143 7.21 -9.62 10.03
N ALA A 144 7.09 -10.63 10.90
CA ALA A 144 6.25 -11.80 10.68
C ALA A 144 4.80 -11.49 11.04
N THR A 145 3.93 -11.42 10.05
CA THR A 145 2.51 -11.03 10.20
C THR A 145 1.78 -11.85 11.25
N ALA A 146 1.94 -13.18 11.24
CA ALA A 146 1.24 -14.06 12.20
C ALA A 146 1.72 -13.88 13.64
N GLY A 147 2.95 -13.41 13.85
CA GLY A 147 3.54 -13.19 15.16
C GLY A 147 3.27 -11.80 15.75
N ALA A 148 2.81 -10.86 14.93
CA ALA A 148 2.67 -9.48 15.35
C ALA A 148 1.69 -9.24 16.51
N PRO A 149 0.52 -9.95 16.60
CA PRO A 149 -0.40 -9.77 17.71
C PRO A 149 -0.06 -10.65 18.93
N ALA A 150 1.04 -11.40 18.91
CA ALA A 150 1.39 -12.30 20.01
C ALA A 150 1.83 -11.49 21.26
N PRO A 151 1.51 -11.96 22.47
CA PRO A 151 2.02 -11.37 23.69
C PRO A 151 3.56 -11.29 23.69
N GLY A 152 4.11 -10.13 24.03
CA GLY A 152 5.55 -9.89 24.06
C GLY A 152 6.19 -9.63 22.67
N ALA A 153 5.42 -9.56 21.58
CA ALA A 153 5.93 -9.14 20.30
C ALA A 153 6.44 -7.69 20.35
N PRO A 154 7.50 -7.33 19.61
CA PRO A 154 7.93 -5.93 19.50
C PRO A 154 6.79 -5.05 19.00
N LEU A 155 6.65 -3.86 19.59
CA LEU A 155 5.60 -2.93 19.21
C LEU A 155 6.06 -2.02 18.06
N VAL A 156 5.24 -1.90 17.02
CA VAL A 156 5.45 -0.93 15.94
C VAL A 156 5.10 0.49 16.43
N TRP A 157 4.07 0.57 17.30
CA TRP A 157 3.57 1.80 17.91
C TRP A 157 3.39 1.58 19.41
N ASP A 158 4.02 2.41 20.25
CA ASP A 158 4.05 2.22 21.71
C ASP A 158 2.65 2.23 22.35
N ASP A 159 1.71 2.99 21.77
CA ASP A 159 0.31 3.11 22.21
C ASP A 159 -0.63 2.11 21.49
N CYS A 160 -0.06 1.13 20.78
CA CYS A 160 -0.79 0.00 20.19
C CYS A 160 -0.22 -1.34 20.73
N PRO A 161 -0.49 -1.70 21.99
CA PRO A 161 0.24 -2.73 22.73
C PRO A 161 0.02 -4.17 22.22
N ASP A 162 -0.87 -4.36 21.26
CA ASP A 162 -1.17 -5.64 20.63
C ASP A 162 -0.87 -5.66 19.12
N ASN A 163 -0.29 -4.58 18.58
CA ASN A 163 -0.11 -4.33 17.16
C ASN A 163 -1.39 -4.48 16.32
N ILE A 164 -2.58 -4.57 16.91
CA ILE A 164 -3.84 -4.74 16.17
C ILE A 164 -4.35 -3.38 15.70
N CYS A 165 -4.42 -3.21 14.37
CA CYS A 165 -5.02 -2.05 13.75
C CYS A 165 -6.55 -2.07 13.85
N PHE A 166 -7.16 -3.19 13.42
CA PHE A 166 -8.60 -3.45 13.51
C PHE A 166 -8.91 -4.94 13.42
N VAL A 167 -10.16 -5.30 13.74
CA VAL A 167 -10.74 -6.63 13.49
C VAL A 167 -11.99 -6.45 12.66
N HIS A 168 -12.23 -7.36 11.73
CA HIS A 168 -13.44 -7.39 10.90
C HIS A 168 -13.98 -8.79 10.82
N GLU A 169 -15.27 -8.95 11.12
CA GLU A 169 -15.98 -10.21 11.07
C GLU A 169 -17.18 -10.11 10.13
N VAL A 170 -17.43 -11.20 9.38
CA VAL A 170 -18.62 -11.36 8.55
C VAL A 170 -19.13 -12.81 8.63
N GLY A 171 -20.44 -12.97 8.45
CA GLY A 171 -21.11 -14.28 8.44
C GLY A 171 -21.74 -14.64 9.78
N ASP A 172 -22.23 -15.90 9.85
CA ASP A 172 -22.95 -16.42 11.01
C ASP A 172 -22.09 -17.42 11.78
N LYS A 173 -21.49 -16.96 12.87
CA LYS A 173 -20.63 -17.76 13.73
C LYS A 173 -21.39 -18.91 14.41
N ALA A 174 -22.63 -18.64 14.84
CA ALA A 174 -23.43 -19.65 15.54
C ALA A 174 -23.85 -20.80 14.61
N ALA A 175 -24.30 -20.46 13.39
CA ALA A 175 -24.62 -21.46 12.36
C ALA A 175 -23.40 -22.29 11.97
N VAL A 176 -22.21 -21.67 11.88
CA VAL A 176 -20.95 -22.36 11.60
C VAL A 176 -20.60 -23.33 12.71
N GLU A 177 -20.62 -22.92 13.99
CA GLU A 177 -20.31 -23.81 15.12
C GLU A 177 -21.30 -25.00 15.19
N ALA A 178 -22.61 -24.74 14.96
CA ALA A 178 -23.60 -25.81 14.89
C ALA A 178 -23.35 -26.80 13.74
N ALA A 179 -22.90 -26.31 12.59
CA ALA A 179 -22.53 -27.17 11.45
C ALA A 179 -21.28 -27.99 11.72
N PHE A 180 -20.26 -27.40 12.35
CA PHE A 180 -19.04 -28.13 12.75
C PHE A 180 -19.30 -29.22 13.76
N ALA A 181 -20.26 -29.02 14.69
CA ALA A 181 -20.64 -30.02 15.71
C ALA A 181 -21.25 -31.29 15.09
N ARG A 182 -21.88 -31.21 13.91
CA ARG A 182 -22.51 -32.34 13.21
C ARG A 182 -21.73 -32.83 11.98
N ALA A 183 -20.53 -32.30 11.75
CA ALA A 183 -19.72 -32.66 10.60
C ALA A 183 -19.12 -34.07 10.76
N ASP A 184 -19.26 -34.90 9.74
CA ASP A 184 -18.61 -36.22 9.66
C ASP A 184 -17.10 -36.07 9.45
N ARG A 185 -16.69 -34.97 8.74
CA ARG A 185 -15.29 -34.67 8.45
C ARG A 185 -15.01 -33.20 8.54
N VAL A 186 -13.83 -32.86 9.07
CA VAL A 186 -13.33 -31.49 9.10
C VAL A 186 -11.93 -31.43 8.50
N VAL A 187 -11.79 -30.65 7.41
CA VAL A 187 -10.49 -30.33 6.83
C VAL A 187 -9.99 -29.03 7.45
N ARG A 188 -8.72 -29.00 7.87
CA ARG A 188 -8.08 -27.82 8.45
C ARG A 188 -6.77 -27.53 7.73
N ARG A 189 -6.52 -26.26 7.43
CA ARG A 189 -5.25 -25.79 6.84
C ARG A 189 -4.86 -24.43 7.40
N ARG A 190 -3.55 -24.24 7.50
CA ARG A 190 -2.93 -22.93 7.67
C ARG A 190 -2.29 -22.56 6.35
N LEU A 191 -2.76 -21.47 5.74
CA LEU A 191 -2.39 -21.02 4.41
C LEU A 191 -1.69 -19.67 4.51
N THR A 192 -0.60 -19.51 3.78
CA THR A 192 0.12 -18.24 3.69
C THR A 192 0.02 -17.70 2.28
N VAL A 193 -0.38 -16.43 2.17
CA VAL A 193 -0.33 -15.65 0.94
C VAL A 193 0.81 -14.66 1.07
N ASN A 194 1.86 -14.83 0.26
CA ASN A 194 3.07 -14.04 0.36
C ASN A 194 2.82 -12.56 0.05
N ARG A 195 3.65 -11.70 0.63
CA ARG A 195 3.76 -10.30 0.28
C ARG A 195 4.24 -10.15 -1.17
N VAL A 196 3.64 -9.21 -1.93
CA VAL A 196 3.95 -8.94 -3.33
C VAL A 196 3.98 -7.45 -3.61
N THR A 197 4.72 -7.06 -4.65
CA THR A 197 4.70 -5.70 -5.23
C THR A 197 4.12 -5.71 -6.63
N ALA A 198 3.55 -4.60 -7.07
CA ALA A 198 2.94 -4.46 -8.40
C ALA A 198 3.97 -4.42 -9.54
N ALA A 199 5.19 -3.95 -9.28
CA ALA A 199 6.29 -3.82 -10.26
C ALA A 199 5.83 -3.19 -11.60
N ALA A 200 5.06 -2.08 -11.54
CA ALA A 200 4.59 -1.38 -12.72
C ALA A 200 5.78 -0.98 -13.63
N MET A 201 5.60 -1.10 -14.96
CA MET A 201 6.67 -0.75 -15.92
C MET A 201 7.14 0.69 -15.74
N GLU A 202 6.21 1.64 -15.57
CA GLU A 202 6.52 3.00 -15.13
C GLU A 202 6.64 3.03 -13.60
N PRO A 203 7.81 3.34 -13.02
CA PRO A 203 7.94 3.65 -11.60
C PRO A 203 7.07 4.85 -11.20
N ARG A 204 6.96 5.12 -9.91
CA ARG A 204 6.25 6.32 -9.45
C ARG A 204 7.02 7.58 -9.82
N GLY A 205 6.28 8.64 -10.14
CA GLY A 205 6.83 9.96 -10.43
C GLY A 205 5.86 11.06 -10.04
N ALA A 206 6.41 12.22 -9.73
CA ALA A 206 5.67 13.43 -9.38
C ALA A 206 6.45 14.66 -9.86
N LEU A 207 5.78 15.59 -10.53
CA LEU A 207 6.29 16.88 -10.92
C LEU A 207 5.32 17.95 -10.43
N ALA A 208 5.76 18.76 -9.49
CA ALA A 208 4.97 19.84 -8.89
C ALA A 208 5.36 21.18 -9.46
N ASP A 209 4.37 22.06 -9.57
CA ASP A 209 4.53 23.48 -9.87
C ASP A 209 3.63 24.31 -8.97
N TYR A 210 4.11 25.47 -8.54
CA TYR A 210 3.37 26.40 -7.71
C TYR A 210 3.34 27.80 -8.33
N ASN A 211 2.13 28.26 -8.63
CA ASN A 211 1.89 29.61 -9.09
C ASN A 211 1.57 30.54 -7.90
N SER A 212 2.53 31.36 -7.49
CA SER A 212 2.38 32.26 -6.35
C SER A 212 1.38 33.39 -6.57
N ALA A 213 1.17 33.82 -7.83
CA ALA A 213 0.21 34.87 -8.14
C ALA A 213 -1.25 34.43 -7.98
N GLU A 214 -1.52 33.13 -8.23
CA GLU A 214 -2.86 32.56 -8.08
C GLU A 214 -2.99 31.74 -6.80
N ASP A 215 -1.92 31.56 -6.04
CA ASP A 215 -1.80 30.59 -4.92
C ASP A 215 -2.32 29.22 -5.32
N ARG A 216 -1.86 28.71 -6.47
CA ARG A 216 -2.32 27.48 -7.08
C ARG A 216 -1.22 26.45 -7.16
N TYR A 217 -1.55 25.24 -6.72
CA TYR A 217 -0.69 24.07 -6.76
C TYR A 217 -1.08 23.19 -7.96
N THR A 218 -0.12 22.84 -8.82
CA THR A 218 -0.31 21.88 -9.91
C THR A 218 0.61 20.71 -9.70
N ILE A 219 0.06 19.49 -9.78
CA ILE A 219 0.81 18.25 -9.68
C ILE A 219 0.54 17.34 -10.88
N TYR A 220 1.59 16.95 -11.57
CA TYR A 220 1.60 15.89 -12.56
C TYR A 220 2.16 14.65 -11.88
N THR A 221 1.39 13.56 -11.83
CA THR A 221 1.84 12.36 -11.09
C THR A 221 1.20 11.08 -11.62
N THR A 222 1.87 9.98 -11.35
CA THR A 222 1.37 8.64 -11.67
C THR A 222 0.32 8.21 -10.64
N LEU A 223 -0.93 8.05 -11.06
CA LEU A 223 -2.06 7.81 -10.16
C LEU A 223 -3.22 7.06 -10.82
N GLN A 224 -4.21 6.62 -10.01
CA GLN A 224 -5.45 5.98 -10.47
C GLN A 224 -6.72 6.79 -10.21
N ARG A 225 -6.71 7.82 -9.34
CA ARG A 225 -7.90 8.52 -8.85
C ARG A 225 -7.68 10.02 -8.71
N THR A 226 -7.72 10.76 -9.80
CA THR A 226 -7.45 12.21 -9.84
C THR A 226 -8.26 13.03 -8.84
N HIS A 227 -9.58 12.79 -8.76
CA HIS A 227 -10.46 13.56 -7.88
C HIS A 227 -10.20 13.34 -6.39
N SER A 228 -10.05 12.07 -5.97
CA SER A 228 -9.71 11.76 -4.57
C SER A 228 -8.33 12.32 -4.21
N TYR A 229 -7.36 12.24 -5.12
CA TYR A 229 -6.03 12.82 -4.94
C TYR A 229 -6.08 14.32 -4.68
N ARG A 230 -6.93 15.04 -5.44
CA ARG A 230 -7.10 16.49 -5.26
C ARG A 230 -7.62 16.82 -3.86
N GLY A 231 -8.66 16.13 -3.40
CA GLY A 231 -9.22 16.34 -2.05
C GLY A 231 -8.23 16.00 -0.94
N GLU A 232 -7.53 14.86 -1.07
CA GLU A 232 -6.50 14.44 -0.11
C GLU A 232 -5.33 15.43 -0.04
N LEU A 233 -4.85 15.94 -1.19
CA LEU A 233 -3.81 16.97 -1.23
C LEU A 233 -4.28 18.29 -0.63
N ALA A 234 -5.48 18.73 -0.97
CA ALA A 234 -6.05 19.94 -0.40
C ALA A 234 -6.12 19.89 1.13
N GLN A 235 -6.46 18.71 1.68
CA GLN A 235 -6.46 18.46 3.13
C GLN A 235 -5.05 18.52 3.72
N ILE A 236 -4.04 17.89 3.08
CA ILE A 236 -2.63 17.92 3.54
C ILE A 236 -2.10 19.36 3.54
N ILE A 237 -2.35 20.10 2.48
CA ILE A 237 -1.86 21.50 2.30
C ILE A 237 -2.64 22.48 3.20
N GLY A 238 -3.88 22.16 3.57
CA GLY A 238 -4.77 23.06 4.31
C GLY A 238 -5.42 24.15 3.44
N VAL A 239 -5.74 23.84 2.16
CA VAL A 239 -6.35 24.78 1.21
C VAL A 239 -7.63 24.22 0.60
N PRO A 240 -8.50 25.06 0.02
CA PRO A 240 -9.65 24.59 -0.75
C PRO A 240 -9.21 23.79 -1.99
N GLU A 241 -9.98 22.75 -2.38
CA GLU A 241 -9.69 21.92 -3.55
C GLU A 241 -9.51 22.72 -4.87
N SER A 242 -10.16 23.88 -4.98
CA SER A 242 -10.03 24.79 -6.13
C SER A 242 -8.60 25.33 -6.34
N ARG A 243 -7.76 25.31 -5.29
CA ARG A 243 -6.35 25.68 -5.34
C ARG A 243 -5.43 24.55 -5.81
N VAL A 244 -5.94 23.32 -5.91
CA VAL A 244 -5.16 22.14 -6.27
C VAL A 244 -5.62 21.61 -7.63
N ARG A 245 -4.68 21.51 -8.57
CA ARG A 245 -4.86 20.89 -9.88
C ARG A 245 -4.04 19.61 -9.95
N VAL A 246 -4.71 18.49 -10.17
CA VAL A 246 -4.08 17.19 -10.38
C VAL A 246 -4.19 16.80 -11.84
N VAL A 247 -3.06 16.51 -12.47
CA VAL A 247 -2.97 16.16 -13.89
C VAL A 247 -2.43 14.74 -14.01
N ALA A 248 -3.21 13.86 -14.67
CA ALA A 248 -2.78 12.53 -15.08
C ALA A 248 -2.51 12.54 -16.58
N GLY A 249 -1.29 12.19 -16.97
CA GLY A 249 -0.93 11.90 -18.36
C GLY A 249 -1.15 10.42 -18.70
N ASP A 250 -0.29 9.87 -19.54
CA ASP A 250 -0.20 8.44 -19.74
C ASP A 250 0.35 7.77 -18.48
N ILE A 251 -0.19 6.60 -18.12
CA ILE A 251 0.21 5.86 -16.92
C ILE A 251 0.71 4.48 -17.33
N GLY A 252 1.98 4.19 -17.07
CA GLY A 252 2.66 2.94 -17.41
C GLY A 252 2.41 1.80 -16.41
N GLY A 253 1.18 1.69 -15.90
CA GLY A 253 0.74 0.68 -14.95
C GLY A 253 0.61 1.20 -13.53
N SER A 254 -0.35 0.64 -12.81
CA SER A 254 -0.59 0.92 -11.39
C SER A 254 -1.03 -0.32 -10.62
N PHE A 255 -1.97 -1.10 -11.15
CA PHE A 255 -2.49 -2.35 -10.57
C PHE A 255 -3.02 -2.21 -9.14
N GLY A 256 -3.38 -0.99 -8.70
CA GLY A 256 -3.84 -0.68 -7.35
C GLY A 256 -2.78 0.05 -6.50
N MET A 257 -1.51 -0.15 -6.75
CA MET A 257 -0.41 0.42 -5.96
C MET A 257 -0.40 1.96 -5.98
N LYS A 258 -0.70 2.60 -7.12
CA LYS A 258 -0.76 4.06 -7.28
C LYS A 258 -2.16 4.65 -6.94
N SER A 259 -2.95 3.99 -6.06
CA SER A 259 -4.34 4.37 -5.78
C SER A 259 -4.51 5.40 -4.65
N ALA A 260 -3.47 5.73 -3.89
CA ALA A 260 -3.50 6.72 -2.82
C ALA A 260 -2.23 7.57 -2.84
N ILE A 261 -2.24 8.71 -2.16
CA ILE A 261 -1.12 9.65 -2.11
C ILE A 261 0.10 8.99 -1.47
N TYR A 262 1.26 9.26 -2.05
CA TYR A 262 2.56 8.95 -1.48
C TYR A 262 3.23 10.22 -0.96
N ASN A 263 4.13 10.04 -0.02
CA ASN A 263 4.86 11.11 0.65
C ASN A 263 5.57 12.03 -0.35
N GLU A 264 6.17 11.46 -1.39
CA GLU A 264 6.92 12.21 -2.41
C GLU A 264 6.05 13.23 -3.14
N VAL A 265 4.74 12.95 -3.31
CA VAL A 265 3.81 13.89 -3.96
C VAL A 265 3.63 15.15 -3.12
N ALA A 266 3.52 15.00 -1.80
CA ALA A 266 3.43 16.14 -0.89
C ALA A 266 4.76 16.88 -0.77
N LEU A 267 5.88 16.14 -0.75
CA LEU A 267 7.22 16.71 -0.65
C LEU A 267 7.60 17.57 -1.86
N VAL A 268 7.33 17.12 -3.10
CA VAL A 268 7.61 17.94 -4.29
C VAL A 268 6.72 19.18 -4.35
N LEU A 269 5.48 19.12 -3.85
CA LEU A 269 4.59 20.28 -3.77
C LEU A 269 5.08 21.31 -2.75
N LEU A 270 5.50 20.88 -1.57
CA LEU A 270 6.07 21.75 -0.56
C LEU A 270 7.35 22.42 -1.08
N ALA A 271 8.25 21.62 -1.65
CA ALA A 271 9.50 22.12 -2.20
C ALA A 271 9.27 23.10 -3.36
N ALA A 272 8.30 22.84 -4.25
CA ALA A 272 7.96 23.76 -5.34
C ALA A 272 7.44 25.11 -4.81
N LYS A 273 6.62 25.09 -3.75
CA LYS A 273 6.17 26.31 -3.08
C LYS A 273 7.34 27.09 -2.46
N MET A 274 8.24 26.42 -1.75
CA MET A 274 9.38 27.06 -1.07
C MET A 274 10.38 27.67 -2.06
N LEU A 275 10.63 27.00 -3.18
CA LEU A 275 11.62 27.41 -4.17
C LEU A 275 11.07 28.34 -5.26
N GLY A 276 9.74 28.42 -5.45
CA GLY A 276 9.13 29.11 -6.59
C GLY A 276 9.60 28.54 -7.93
N ARG A 277 9.91 27.22 -7.97
CA ARG A 277 10.39 26.50 -9.15
C ARG A 277 9.71 25.14 -9.22
N PRO A 278 9.43 24.59 -10.42
CA PRO A 278 8.93 23.24 -10.54
C PRO A 278 9.91 22.22 -9.97
N VAL A 279 9.41 21.25 -9.20
CA VAL A 279 10.21 20.17 -8.58
C VAL A 279 9.74 18.83 -9.09
N LYS A 280 10.64 18.04 -9.64
CA LYS A 280 10.39 16.67 -10.13
C LYS A 280 11.10 15.64 -9.28
N TRP A 281 10.38 14.59 -8.95
CA TRP A 281 10.93 13.36 -8.39
C TRP A 281 10.47 12.17 -9.23
N THR A 282 11.38 11.25 -9.54
CA THR A 282 11.06 9.97 -10.18
C THR A 282 11.82 8.85 -9.50
N SER A 283 11.10 7.80 -9.15
CA SER A 283 11.66 6.61 -8.51
C SER A 283 12.57 5.86 -9.47
N THR A 284 13.71 5.36 -8.99
CA THR A 284 14.45 4.31 -9.68
C THR A 284 13.74 2.97 -9.51
N ARG A 285 14.10 1.95 -10.29
CA ARG A 285 13.52 0.62 -10.14
C ARG A 285 13.85 -0.01 -8.77
N SER A 286 15.07 0.17 -8.28
CA SER A 286 15.47 -0.30 -6.95
C SER A 286 14.69 0.41 -5.84
N GLU A 287 14.53 1.73 -5.96
CA GLU A 287 13.73 2.51 -5.03
C GLU A 287 12.25 2.10 -5.09
N ALA A 288 11.69 1.77 -6.26
CA ALA A 288 10.34 1.28 -6.40
C ALA A 288 10.12 -0.04 -5.64
N PHE A 289 11.04 -1.01 -5.76
CA PHE A 289 10.95 -2.25 -4.97
C PHE A 289 11.05 -2.00 -3.46
N LEU A 290 11.81 -1.02 -3.05
CA LEU A 290 11.95 -0.64 -1.65
C LEU A 290 10.73 0.11 -1.12
N SER A 291 10.17 1.05 -1.88
CA SER A 291 9.23 2.07 -1.37
C SER A 291 7.82 2.01 -1.91
N ASP A 292 7.55 1.30 -3.00
CA ASP A 292 6.17 1.10 -3.48
C ASP A 292 5.39 0.29 -2.46
N ALA A 293 4.19 0.75 -2.14
CA ALA A 293 3.30 0.00 -1.25
C ALA A 293 3.06 -1.41 -1.79
N GLN A 294 3.12 -2.36 -0.90
CA GLN A 294 2.99 -3.79 -1.19
C GLN A 294 1.57 -4.28 -0.90
N ALA A 295 1.29 -5.54 -1.18
CA ALA A 295 -0.02 -6.13 -0.98
C ALA A 295 0.07 -7.58 -0.52
N ARG A 296 -1.08 -8.15 -0.17
CA ARG A 296 -1.23 -9.53 0.31
C ARG A 296 -0.72 -9.68 1.75
N ASP A 297 0.21 -10.62 2.01
CA ASP A 297 0.79 -10.88 3.34
C ASP A 297 -0.27 -11.28 4.37
N HIS A 298 -0.95 -12.37 4.06
CA HIS A 298 -2.00 -12.94 4.88
C HIS A 298 -1.60 -14.33 5.36
N VAL A 299 -1.91 -14.64 6.62
CA VAL A 299 -1.87 -15.98 7.18
C VAL A 299 -3.28 -16.35 7.61
N THR A 300 -3.86 -17.36 6.97
CA THR A 300 -5.24 -17.77 7.18
C THR A 300 -5.30 -19.19 7.76
N GLU A 301 -5.95 -19.36 8.89
CA GLU A 301 -6.41 -20.65 9.40
C GLU A 301 -7.81 -20.89 8.87
N ALA A 302 -7.95 -21.91 8.01
CA ALA A 302 -9.21 -22.28 7.38
C ALA A 302 -9.67 -23.67 7.86
N ALA A 303 -10.96 -23.82 8.08
CA ALA A 303 -11.60 -25.09 8.40
C ALA A 303 -12.88 -25.25 7.57
N LEU A 304 -13.02 -26.40 6.90
CA LEU A 304 -14.18 -26.78 6.09
C LEU A 304 -14.83 -28.01 6.71
N ALA A 305 -16.09 -27.89 7.09
CA ALA A 305 -16.93 -28.97 7.61
C ALA A 305 -17.69 -29.65 6.48
N LEU A 306 -17.67 -30.97 6.45
CA LEU A 306 -18.25 -31.83 5.42
C LEU A 306 -19.17 -32.86 6.04
N ASP A 307 -20.24 -33.25 5.34
CA ASP A 307 -20.99 -34.46 5.63
C ASP A 307 -20.26 -35.71 5.09
N ARG A 308 -20.86 -36.88 5.32
CA ARG A 308 -20.31 -38.18 4.86
C ARG A 308 -20.19 -38.30 3.35
N ASP A 309 -21.03 -37.58 2.59
CA ASP A 309 -21.08 -37.59 1.13
C ASP A 309 -20.17 -36.52 0.53
N GLY A 310 -19.50 -35.68 1.38
CA GLY A 310 -18.54 -34.67 0.99
C GLY A 310 -19.17 -33.31 0.61
N HIS A 311 -20.48 -33.13 0.93
CA HIS A 311 -21.10 -31.82 0.76
C HIS A 311 -20.61 -30.84 1.85
N PHE A 312 -20.50 -29.57 1.47
CA PHE A 312 -20.08 -28.51 2.39
C PHE A 312 -21.20 -28.20 3.38
N LEU A 313 -20.89 -28.25 4.66
CA LEU A 313 -21.76 -27.83 5.74
C LEU A 313 -21.43 -26.42 6.20
N ALA A 314 -20.14 -26.11 6.38
CA ALA A 314 -19.69 -24.78 6.79
C ALA A 314 -18.22 -24.54 6.45
N LEU A 315 -17.88 -23.27 6.24
CA LEU A 315 -16.51 -22.75 6.13
C LEU A 315 -16.26 -21.73 7.24
N ARG A 316 -15.15 -21.89 7.96
CA ARG A 316 -14.65 -20.94 8.93
C ARG A 316 -13.23 -20.53 8.58
N THR A 317 -12.95 -19.22 8.60
CA THR A 317 -11.60 -18.68 8.41
C THR A 317 -11.24 -17.67 9.48
N ARG A 318 -9.97 -17.71 9.92
CA ARG A 318 -9.33 -16.67 10.74
C ARG A 318 -8.07 -16.22 10.03
N THR A 319 -8.02 -14.97 9.66
CA THR A 319 -6.91 -14.40 8.89
C THR A 319 -6.21 -13.34 9.71
N THR A 320 -4.89 -13.45 9.87
CA THR A 320 -4.03 -12.37 10.29
C THR A 320 -3.46 -11.73 9.04
N ALA A 321 -3.67 -10.42 8.86
CA ALA A 321 -3.28 -9.67 7.67
C ALA A 321 -2.44 -8.45 8.02
N ALA A 322 -1.30 -8.25 7.36
CA ALA A 322 -0.46 -7.07 7.58
C ALA A 322 -1.13 -5.80 7.02
N VAL A 323 -0.97 -4.67 7.73
CA VAL A 323 -1.17 -3.32 7.18
C VAL A 323 0.16 -2.62 6.94
N GLY A 324 1.28 -3.24 7.35
CA GLY A 324 2.60 -2.63 7.36
C GLY A 324 2.78 -1.68 8.53
N ALA A 325 3.74 -0.78 8.43
CA ALA A 325 4.07 0.16 9.52
C ALA A 325 3.02 1.26 9.72
N TYR A 326 2.29 1.61 8.66
CA TYR A 326 1.28 2.68 8.67
C TYR A 326 -0.03 2.20 8.05
N ALA A 327 -1.16 2.51 8.70
CA ALA A 327 -2.50 2.27 8.16
C ALA A 327 -2.85 3.36 7.13
N GLN A 328 -2.26 3.28 5.94
CA GLN A 328 -2.50 4.23 4.85
C GLN A 328 -3.94 4.16 4.34
N ALA A 329 -4.38 5.20 3.64
CA ALA A 329 -5.65 5.18 2.91
C ALA A 329 -5.70 3.95 1.99
N ALA A 330 -6.82 3.23 2.02
CA ALA A 330 -7.05 1.97 1.31
C ALA A 330 -6.29 0.72 1.84
N SER A 331 -5.54 0.77 2.95
CA SER A 331 -4.93 -0.43 3.56
C SER A 331 -5.95 -1.48 4.00
N ASN A 332 -7.19 -1.08 4.29
CA ASN A 332 -8.28 -1.96 4.73
C ASN A 332 -9.19 -2.46 3.60
N VAL A 333 -8.94 -2.08 2.35
CA VAL A 333 -9.88 -2.37 1.24
C VAL A 333 -10.01 -3.87 0.96
N PHE A 334 -8.99 -4.68 1.26
CA PHE A 334 -9.07 -6.13 1.07
C PHE A 334 -10.21 -6.78 1.85
N VAL A 335 -10.56 -6.30 3.07
CA VAL A 335 -11.68 -6.84 3.85
C VAL A 335 -13.03 -6.55 3.23
N MET A 336 -13.15 -5.50 2.40
CA MET A 336 -14.38 -5.18 1.68
C MET A 336 -14.75 -6.25 0.64
N ASN A 337 -13.81 -7.10 0.24
CA ASN A 337 -14.02 -8.20 -0.68
C ASN A 337 -14.15 -9.58 0.01
N LEU A 338 -14.25 -9.60 1.34
CA LEU A 338 -14.30 -10.84 2.12
C LEU A 338 -15.47 -11.75 1.74
N GLY A 339 -16.59 -11.18 1.27
CA GLY A 339 -17.72 -11.94 0.74
C GLY A 339 -17.40 -12.83 -0.47
N THR A 340 -16.30 -12.57 -1.19
CA THR A 340 -15.85 -13.42 -2.30
C THR A 340 -15.24 -14.76 -1.84
N LEU A 341 -15.05 -14.95 -0.54
CA LEU A 341 -14.62 -16.24 0.04
C LEU A 341 -15.58 -17.40 -0.27
N ALA A 342 -16.86 -17.11 -0.55
CA ALA A 342 -17.82 -18.13 -0.97
C ALA A 342 -17.43 -18.81 -2.30
N GLY A 343 -16.69 -18.11 -3.15
CA GLY A 343 -16.36 -18.59 -4.50
C GLY A 343 -17.61 -18.91 -5.30
N VAL A 344 -17.58 -20.00 -6.04
CA VAL A 344 -18.72 -20.53 -6.80
C VAL A 344 -19.44 -21.67 -6.08
N TYR A 345 -19.01 -21.98 -4.87
CA TYR A 345 -19.48 -23.14 -4.12
C TYR A 345 -20.69 -22.80 -3.25
N ARG A 346 -21.59 -23.78 -3.10
CA ARG A 346 -22.71 -23.67 -2.16
C ARG A 346 -22.23 -24.09 -0.76
N THR A 347 -21.97 -23.11 0.10
CA THR A 347 -21.60 -23.32 1.50
C THR A 347 -22.70 -22.74 2.39
N PRO A 348 -23.53 -23.58 3.07
CA PRO A 348 -24.71 -23.12 3.80
C PRO A 348 -24.42 -22.15 4.95
N ALA A 349 -23.30 -22.35 5.65
CA ALA A 349 -22.88 -21.50 6.75
C ALA A 349 -21.42 -21.06 6.58
N MET A 350 -21.17 -19.76 6.72
CA MET A 350 -19.81 -19.21 6.61
C MET A 350 -19.56 -18.19 7.72
N HIS A 351 -18.33 -18.20 8.23
CA HIS A 351 -17.85 -17.17 9.14
C HIS A 351 -16.38 -16.88 8.84
N ALA A 352 -16.06 -15.62 8.70
CA ALA A 352 -14.72 -15.14 8.45
C ALA A 352 -14.34 -14.00 9.40
N GLU A 353 -13.20 -14.14 10.06
CA GLU A 353 -12.58 -13.12 10.91
C GLU A 353 -11.25 -12.71 10.32
N VAL A 354 -10.99 -11.40 10.27
CA VAL A 354 -9.72 -10.83 9.86
C VAL A 354 -9.20 -9.92 10.96
N THR A 355 -8.01 -10.23 11.47
CA THR A 355 -7.24 -9.38 12.37
C THR A 355 -6.17 -8.68 11.56
N ALA A 356 -6.30 -7.37 11.35
CA ALA A 356 -5.33 -6.54 10.66
C ALA A 356 -4.28 -6.03 11.65
N VAL A 357 -3.00 -6.24 11.35
CA VAL A 357 -1.90 -5.99 12.28
C VAL A 357 -0.84 -5.07 11.70
N PHE A 358 -0.24 -4.25 12.55
CA PHE A 358 0.96 -3.49 12.23
C PHE A 358 2.18 -4.42 12.23
N THR A 359 3.08 -4.17 11.28
CA THR A 359 4.38 -4.84 11.17
C THR A 359 5.44 -3.82 10.74
N ASN A 360 6.70 -4.03 11.10
CA ASN A 360 7.82 -3.18 10.67
C ASN A 360 8.19 -3.45 9.21
N THR A 361 7.21 -3.30 8.33
CA THR A 361 7.31 -3.55 6.90
C THR A 361 6.66 -2.42 6.11
N ASN A 362 6.93 -2.38 4.81
CA ASN A 362 6.32 -1.43 3.88
C ASN A 362 4.79 -1.40 4.03
N PRO A 363 4.16 -0.22 4.04
CA PRO A 363 2.70 -0.10 4.11
C PRO A 363 1.97 -0.84 3.00
N MET A 364 0.76 -1.31 3.32
CA MET A 364 -0.06 -2.14 2.43
C MET A 364 -1.06 -1.29 1.63
N ARG A 365 -1.23 -1.64 0.35
CA ARG A 365 -2.24 -1.07 -0.54
C ARG A 365 -2.86 -2.14 -1.42
N PRO A 366 -3.95 -1.81 -2.13
CA PRO A 366 -4.51 -2.72 -3.11
C PRO A 366 -3.49 -3.18 -4.16
N TYR A 367 -3.52 -4.45 -4.49
CA TYR A 367 -2.92 -4.99 -5.68
C TYR A 367 -3.95 -5.88 -6.38
N ARG A 368 -4.03 -5.77 -7.68
CA ARG A 368 -4.90 -6.46 -8.65
C ARG A 368 -5.78 -7.56 -8.04
N GLY A 369 -7.07 -7.29 -7.92
CA GLY A 369 -8.04 -8.18 -7.26
C GLY A 369 -8.28 -7.89 -5.76
N ASN A 370 -7.28 -7.35 -5.02
CA ASN A 370 -7.42 -6.77 -3.69
C ASN A 370 -8.34 -7.56 -2.73
N GLY A 371 -7.87 -8.67 -2.18
CA GLY A 371 -8.61 -9.60 -1.34
C GLY A 371 -9.24 -10.77 -2.12
N ARG A 372 -9.73 -10.54 -3.34
CA ARG A 372 -10.35 -11.62 -4.14
C ARG A 372 -9.41 -12.77 -4.45
N PRO A 373 -8.18 -12.56 -4.93
CA PRO A 373 -7.23 -13.66 -5.17
C PRO A 373 -6.86 -14.41 -3.90
N GLU A 374 -6.72 -13.70 -2.78
CA GLU A 374 -6.40 -14.28 -1.49
C GLU A 374 -7.51 -15.21 -1.01
N PHE A 375 -8.76 -14.77 -1.12
CA PHE A 375 -9.92 -15.55 -0.70
C PHE A 375 -10.23 -16.68 -1.68
N ALA A 376 -10.05 -16.48 -2.98
CA ALA A 376 -10.14 -17.56 -3.97
C ALA A 376 -9.08 -18.64 -3.68
N TYR A 377 -7.83 -18.25 -3.40
CA TYR A 377 -6.80 -19.21 -3.02
C TYR A 377 -7.20 -20.03 -1.78
N VAL A 378 -7.75 -19.39 -0.75
CA VAL A 378 -8.18 -20.08 0.47
C VAL A 378 -9.25 -21.13 0.16
N ILE A 379 -10.36 -20.74 -0.51
CA ILE A 379 -11.46 -21.67 -0.79
C ILE A 379 -11.02 -22.81 -1.71
N GLU A 380 -10.29 -22.51 -2.79
CA GLU A 380 -9.84 -23.54 -3.73
C GLU A 380 -8.89 -24.54 -3.06
N ARG A 381 -7.97 -24.08 -2.21
CA ARG A 381 -7.11 -24.99 -1.42
C ARG A 381 -7.91 -25.87 -0.48
N MET A 382 -8.97 -25.35 0.16
CA MET A 382 -9.85 -26.16 1.02
C MET A 382 -10.64 -27.19 0.21
N VAL A 383 -11.06 -26.85 -1.01
CA VAL A 383 -11.74 -27.77 -1.94
C VAL A 383 -10.80 -28.89 -2.39
N ASP A 384 -9.56 -28.57 -2.77
CA ASP A 384 -8.55 -29.57 -3.16
C ASP A 384 -8.28 -30.60 -2.03
N GLU A 385 -8.21 -30.14 -0.81
CA GLU A 385 -7.90 -30.97 0.36
C GLU A 385 -9.10 -31.78 0.88
N ARG A 386 -10.31 -31.55 0.37
CA ARG A 386 -11.51 -32.31 0.78
C ARG A 386 -11.45 -33.77 0.39
N ARG A 387 -10.67 -34.13 -0.63
CA ARG A 387 -10.56 -35.50 -1.12
C ARG A 387 -9.54 -36.29 -0.31
N PRO A 388 -9.80 -37.59 0.00
CA PRO A 388 -8.74 -38.52 0.43
C PRO A 388 -7.70 -38.53 -0.72
N ARG A 389 -6.43 -38.31 -0.43
CA ARG A 389 -5.38 -38.47 -1.43
C ARG A 389 -5.38 -39.96 -1.87
N PRO A 390 -5.67 -40.30 -3.14
CA PRO A 390 -5.28 -41.59 -3.67
C PRO A 390 -3.76 -41.70 -3.58
N ALA A 391 -3.24 -42.88 -3.32
CA ALA A 391 -1.81 -43.12 -3.13
C ALA A 391 -0.94 -42.83 -4.37
N SER A 392 -1.51 -42.39 -5.49
CA SER A 392 -0.80 -41.96 -6.70
C SER A 392 -1.69 -41.10 -7.60
N THR A 393 -1.11 -40.02 -8.14
CA THR A 393 -1.52 -39.11 -9.23
C THR A 393 -2.42 -37.94 -8.87
N ALA A 394 -1.81 -36.74 -8.99
CA ALA A 394 -2.42 -35.41 -8.83
C ALA A 394 -3.23 -34.92 -10.04
N SER A 395 -3.58 -35.78 -10.99
CA SER A 395 -4.01 -35.32 -12.34
C SER A 395 -5.48 -35.52 -12.74
N SER A 396 -6.34 -36.12 -11.91
CA SER A 396 -7.69 -36.48 -12.37
C SER A 396 -8.86 -35.77 -11.66
N CYS A 397 -8.65 -34.62 -11.05
CA CYS A 397 -9.59 -34.00 -10.11
C CYS A 397 -10.50 -32.91 -10.67
N ALA A 398 -10.40 -32.55 -11.96
CA ALA A 398 -11.17 -31.44 -12.56
C ALA A 398 -12.53 -31.83 -13.20
N ALA A 399 -12.91 -33.12 -13.20
CA ALA A 399 -14.00 -33.58 -14.05
C ALA A 399 -15.29 -34.02 -13.31
N ALA A 400 -15.48 -33.68 -12.04
CA ALA A 400 -16.70 -34.05 -11.30
C ALA A 400 -17.16 -32.92 -10.35
N THR A 401 -17.62 -31.83 -10.93
CA THR A 401 -18.51 -30.84 -10.27
C THR A 401 -19.49 -30.29 -11.28
#